data_55c26508dce9887c39b558f6642b957e
#
_entry.id   55c26508dce9887c39b558f6642b957e
#
_cell.length_a   1.000
_cell.length_b   1.000
_cell.length_c   1.000
_cell.angle_alpha   90.00
_cell.angle_beta   90.00
_cell.angle_gamma   90.00
#
_symmetry.space_group_name_H-M   'P 1'
#
loop_
_entity.id
_entity.type
_entity.pdbx_description
1 polymer ?
#
loop_
_entity_poly.entity_id
_entity_poly.type
_entity_poly.pdbx_seq_one_letter_code
_entity_poly.pdbx_strand_id
1 'polypeptide(L)'
;GIRDLVRSRGLGDVYKRQLYWFGQMFLSLFSAKHFRGLYLLGGICGGLLYMIAYNVFPYFSDSLYYSYLLGASASVLAIVVATAVRAPEYRVNFMFIGTVRLKYVALFMVVTDLLFMTSGNAGGHIAHLGGALAGWWFASGLSRGHDATSWINRCLDCFSEGLSFRRQSKKPKMKVHYGDKAKDYDYNARKKQQSEEIDRILDKLKKSGYNSLTTEEKKSLFDASKK
;
A
#
# COMPACT_ATOMS: atom_id res chain seq x y z
N GLY A 1 1.96 -28.70 -27.99
CA GLY A 1 1.91 -29.98 -27.30
C GLY A 1 2.23 -29.83 -25.79
N ILE A 2 2.38 -30.97 -25.06
CA ILE A 2 2.63 -30.96 -23.58
C ILE A 2 3.86 -30.12 -23.21
N ARG A 3 4.92 -30.11 -24.04
CA ARG A 3 6.13 -29.30 -23.84
C ARG A 3 5.84 -27.80 -23.85
N ASP A 4 4.94 -27.33 -24.70
CA ASP A 4 4.57 -25.92 -24.79
C ASP A 4 3.72 -25.48 -23.59
N LEU A 5 2.87 -26.38 -23.09
CA LEU A 5 2.06 -26.19 -21.87
C LEU A 5 2.95 -26.12 -20.60
N VAL A 6 3.99 -26.96 -20.50
CA VAL A 6 4.94 -26.94 -19.38
C VAL A 6 5.79 -25.69 -19.45
N ARG A 7 6.24 -25.27 -20.63
CA ARG A 7 7.01 -24.04 -20.84
C ARG A 7 6.19 -22.79 -20.51
N SER A 8 4.91 -22.76 -20.89
CA SER A 8 4.01 -21.63 -20.56
C SER A 8 3.70 -21.55 -19.06
N ARG A 9 3.56 -22.68 -18.36
CA ARG A 9 3.40 -22.72 -16.90
C ARG A 9 4.65 -22.19 -16.17
N GLY A 10 5.85 -22.62 -16.61
CA GLY A 10 7.10 -22.15 -16.02
C GLY A 10 7.32 -20.64 -16.16
N LEU A 11 7.01 -20.08 -17.32
CA LEU A 11 7.06 -18.62 -17.55
C LEU A 11 6.03 -17.88 -16.67
N GLY A 12 4.81 -18.41 -16.55
CA GLY A 12 3.79 -17.81 -15.69
C GLY A 12 4.22 -17.75 -14.22
N ASP A 13 4.94 -18.76 -13.72
CA ASP A 13 5.41 -18.79 -12.33
C ASP A 13 6.59 -17.84 -12.09
N VAL A 14 7.42 -17.59 -13.10
CA VAL A 14 8.48 -16.56 -13.04
C VAL A 14 7.87 -15.16 -12.91
N TYR A 15 6.87 -14.83 -13.73
CA TYR A 15 6.19 -13.53 -13.66
C TYR A 15 5.43 -13.34 -12.35
N LYS A 16 4.78 -14.38 -11.83
CA LYS A 16 4.12 -14.33 -10.52
C LYS A 16 5.12 -14.04 -9.40
N ARG A 17 6.28 -14.67 -9.42
CA ARG A 17 7.35 -14.43 -8.44
C ARG A 17 7.91 -13.01 -8.56
N GLN A 18 8.16 -12.53 -9.78
CA GLN A 18 8.60 -11.15 -10.02
C GLN A 18 7.57 -10.15 -9.48
N LEU A 19 6.28 -10.32 -9.82
CA LEU A 19 5.22 -9.47 -9.34
C LEU A 19 5.12 -9.50 -7.81
N TYR A 20 5.27 -10.65 -7.18
CA TYR A 20 5.26 -10.78 -5.72
C TYR A 20 6.41 -9.99 -5.08
N TRP A 21 7.64 -10.20 -5.54
CA TRP A 21 8.82 -9.57 -4.96
C TRP A 21 8.81 -8.04 -5.15
N PHE A 22 8.63 -7.58 -6.36
CA PHE A 22 8.57 -6.15 -6.66
C PHE A 22 7.29 -5.51 -6.10
N GLY A 23 6.21 -6.25 -6.04
CA GLY A 23 4.97 -5.82 -5.42
C GLY A 23 5.11 -5.57 -3.92
N GLN A 24 5.79 -6.44 -3.18
CA GLN A 24 6.08 -6.23 -1.76
C GLN A 24 6.94 -4.97 -1.54
N MET A 25 7.96 -4.77 -2.36
CA MET A 25 8.80 -3.56 -2.30
C MET A 25 7.98 -2.30 -2.60
N PHE A 26 7.13 -2.34 -3.60
CA PHE A 26 6.24 -1.23 -3.94
C PHE A 26 5.26 -0.93 -2.79
N LEU A 27 4.65 -1.94 -2.20
CA LEU A 27 3.68 -1.79 -1.11
C LEU A 27 4.31 -1.28 0.20
N SER A 28 5.63 -1.37 0.35
CA SER A 28 6.34 -0.73 1.48
C SER A 28 6.46 0.80 1.32
N LEU A 29 6.32 1.33 0.11
CA LEU A 29 6.46 2.74 -0.22
C LEU A 29 5.14 3.41 -0.65
N PHE A 30 4.21 2.64 -1.20
CA PHE A 30 2.97 3.10 -1.78
C PHE A 30 1.77 2.29 -1.29
N SER A 31 0.57 2.85 -1.43
CA SER A 31 -0.65 2.15 -1.03
C SER A 31 -1.07 1.05 -2.03
N ALA A 32 -1.92 0.11 -1.58
CA ALA A 32 -2.51 -0.91 -2.44
C ALA A 32 -3.37 -0.31 -3.58
N LYS A 33 -3.96 0.88 -3.37
CA LYS A 33 -4.67 1.59 -4.44
C LYS A 33 -3.72 2.04 -5.55
N HIS A 34 -2.56 2.58 -5.19
CA HIS A 34 -1.54 2.96 -6.17
C HIS A 34 -0.99 1.73 -6.92
N PHE A 35 -0.83 0.60 -6.23
CA PHE A 35 -0.37 -0.65 -6.84
C PHE A 35 -1.31 -1.12 -7.96
N ARG A 36 -2.62 -1.27 -7.66
CA ARG A 36 -3.60 -1.71 -8.66
C ARG A 36 -3.75 -0.70 -9.81
N GLY A 37 -3.76 0.59 -9.49
CA GLY A 37 -3.85 1.65 -10.49
C GLY A 37 -2.63 1.69 -11.42
N LEU A 38 -1.42 1.60 -10.86
CA LEU A 38 -0.18 1.59 -11.65
C LEU A 38 -0.02 0.30 -12.47
N TYR A 39 -0.44 -0.84 -11.93
CA TYR A 39 -0.43 -2.10 -12.66
C TYR A 39 -1.26 -2.00 -13.96
N LEU A 40 -2.47 -1.44 -13.86
CA LEU A 40 -3.32 -1.23 -15.05
C LEU A 40 -2.77 -0.13 -15.96
N LEU A 41 -2.32 1.00 -15.38
CA LEU A 41 -1.73 2.10 -16.15
C LEU A 41 -0.52 1.63 -16.95
N GLY A 42 0.38 0.88 -16.33
CA GLY A 42 1.58 0.33 -16.98
C GLY A 42 1.23 -0.61 -18.13
N GLY A 43 0.22 -1.47 -17.95
CA GLY A 43 -0.27 -2.35 -19.03
C GLY A 43 -0.91 -1.57 -20.18
N ILE A 44 -1.74 -0.59 -19.88
CA ILE A 44 -2.38 0.27 -20.90
C ILE A 44 -1.32 1.07 -21.67
N CYS A 45 -0.40 1.75 -20.98
CA CYS A 45 0.67 2.52 -21.63
C CYS A 45 1.59 1.63 -22.46
N GLY A 46 1.92 0.43 -21.95
CA GLY A 46 2.68 -0.57 -22.69
C GLY A 46 1.99 -0.99 -23.98
N GLY A 47 0.70 -1.32 -23.91
CA GLY A 47 -0.11 -1.68 -25.07
C GLY A 47 -0.28 -0.53 -26.06
N LEU A 48 -0.48 0.68 -25.58
CA LEU A 48 -0.57 1.89 -26.43
C LEU A 48 0.73 2.15 -27.17
N LEU A 49 1.87 2.09 -26.47
CA LEU A 49 3.17 2.30 -27.11
C LEU A 49 3.47 1.22 -28.15
N TYR A 50 3.14 -0.03 -27.86
CA TYR A 50 3.19 -1.13 -28.82
C TYR A 50 2.36 -0.83 -30.06
N MET A 51 1.07 -0.46 -29.90
CA MET A 51 0.19 -0.14 -31.03
C MET A 51 0.72 1.02 -31.86
N ILE A 52 1.19 2.08 -31.21
CA ILE A 52 1.76 3.24 -31.92
C ILE A 52 3.00 2.81 -32.70
N ALA A 53 3.93 2.07 -32.08
CA ALA A 53 5.16 1.67 -32.72
C ALA A 53 4.91 0.80 -33.98
N TYR A 54 4.01 -0.16 -33.90
CA TYR A 54 3.72 -1.07 -34.97
C TYR A 54 2.91 -0.43 -36.11
N ASN A 55 2.18 0.65 -35.87
CA ASN A 55 1.45 1.38 -36.89
C ASN A 55 2.21 2.54 -37.51
N VAL A 56 3.17 3.14 -36.75
CA VAL A 56 3.91 4.33 -37.19
C VAL A 56 5.24 3.98 -37.85
N PHE A 57 5.93 2.95 -37.34
CA PHE A 57 7.26 2.61 -37.86
C PHE A 57 7.18 1.55 -38.97
N PRO A 58 7.60 1.85 -40.22
CA PRO A 58 7.57 0.90 -41.34
C PRO A 58 8.35 -0.40 -41.08
N TYR A 59 9.36 -0.33 -40.22
CA TYR A 59 10.18 -1.49 -39.82
C TYR A 59 9.34 -2.65 -39.24
N PHE A 60 8.21 -2.37 -38.61
CA PHE A 60 7.35 -3.36 -37.99
C PHE A 60 6.13 -3.76 -38.86
N SER A 61 5.94 -3.15 -40.04
CA SER A 61 4.78 -3.36 -40.89
C SER A 61 4.60 -4.81 -41.32
N ASP A 62 5.69 -5.48 -41.66
CA ASP A 62 5.66 -6.87 -42.17
C ASP A 62 5.34 -7.88 -41.04
N SER A 63 5.65 -7.54 -39.80
CA SER A 63 5.37 -8.39 -38.65
C SER A 63 4.05 -8.08 -37.94
N LEU A 64 3.30 -7.08 -38.39
CA LEU A 64 2.08 -6.61 -37.74
C LEU A 64 1.02 -7.75 -37.61
N TYR A 65 0.82 -8.53 -38.65
CA TYR A 65 -0.20 -9.62 -38.70
C TYR A 65 0.15 -10.83 -37.80
N TYR A 66 1.42 -11.02 -37.50
CA TYR A 66 1.91 -12.17 -36.71
C TYR A 66 2.34 -11.78 -35.30
N SER A 67 2.28 -10.50 -35.02
CA SER A 67 2.72 -9.95 -33.72
C SER A 67 1.57 -9.96 -32.73
N TYR A 68 1.82 -10.48 -31.57
CA TYR A 68 0.87 -10.44 -30.46
C TYR A 68 1.58 -10.05 -29.16
N LEU A 69 0.90 -9.27 -28.36
CA LEU A 69 1.37 -8.82 -27.08
C LEU A 69 0.77 -9.69 -25.97
N LEU A 70 1.61 -10.44 -25.28
CA LEU A 70 1.20 -11.30 -24.16
C LEU A 70 1.96 -10.95 -22.91
N GLY A 71 1.22 -10.86 -21.81
CA GLY A 71 1.79 -10.79 -20.48
C GLY A 71 1.69 -9.43 -19.79
N ALA A 72 1.78 -9.49 -18.48
CA ALA A 72 1.72 -8.33 -17.59
C ALA A 72 3.08 -7.71 -17.30
N SER A 73 4.10 -8.06 -18.07
CA SER A 73 5.50 -7.67 -17.82
C SER A 73 5.73 -6.16 -17.90
N ALA A 74 5.01 -5.46 -18.79
CA ALA A 74 5.02 -4.00 -18.86
C ALA A 74 4.52 -3.37 -17.56
N SER A 75 3.46 -3.92 -16.96
CA SER A 75 2.94 -3.51 -15.65
C SER A 75 3.94 -3.76 -14.52
N VAL A 76 4.65 -4.89 -14.58
CA VAL A 76 5.70 -5.21 -13.59
C VAL A 76 6.85 -4.22 -13.71
N LEU A 77 7.29 -3.91 -14.92
CA LEU A 77 8.35 -2.92 -15.14
C LEU A 77 7.93 -1.52 -14.68
N ALA A 78 6.67 -1.13 -14.89
CA ALA A 78 6.14 0.12 -14.36
C ALA A 78 6.29 0.20 -12.82
N ILE A 79 5.97 -0.90 -12.11
CA ILE A 79 6.12 -1.01 -10.65
C ILE A 79 7.60 -0.89 -10.25
N VAL A 80 8.51 -1.59 -10.94
CA VAL A 80 9.96 -1.54 -10.67
C VAL A 80 10.50 -0.13 -10.84
N VAL A 81 10.19 0.51 -11.97
CA VAL A 81 10.65 1.86 -12.27
C VAL A 81 10.08 2.88 -11.27
N ALA A 82 8.78 2.80 -10.95
CA ALA A 82 8.17 3.69 -9.96
C ALA A 82 8.83 3.55 -8.59
N THR A 83 9.12 2.31 -8.16
CA THR A 83 9.81 2.05 -6.90
C THR A 83 11.24 2.58 -6.93
N ALA A 84 11.96 2.39 -8.05
CA ALA A 84 13.33 2.88 -8.22
C ALA A 84 13.42 4.41 -8.24
N VAL A 85 12.45 5.09 -8.83
CA VAL A 85 12.37 6.57 -8.83
C VAL A 85 12.08 7.10 -7.41
N ARG A 86 11.23 6.42 -6.66
CA ARG A 86 10.86 6.85 -5.29
C ARG A 86 11.94 6.56 -4.26
N ALA A 87 12.59 5.41 -4.38
CA ALA A 87 13.63 4.95 -3.45
C ALA A 87 14.85 4.40 -4.22
N PRO A 88 15.66 5.27 -4.86
CA PRO A 88 16.76 4.86 -5.75
C PRO A 88 17.87 4.11 -5.02
N GLU A 89 18.06 4.38 -3.74
CA GLU A 89 19.08 3.76 -2.89
C GLU A 89 18.61 2.46 -2.22
N TYR A 90 17.36 2.05 -2.47
CA TYR A 90 16.84 0.79 -1.94
C TYR A 90 17.70 -0.37 -2.42
N ARG A 91 18.11 -1.23 -1.50
CA ARG A 91 19.03 -2.35 -1.78
C ARG A 91 18.26 -3.64 -1.94
N VAL A 92 18.46 -4.29 -3.08
CA VAL A 92 17.92 -5.62 -3.39
C VAL A 92 19.06 -6.62 -3.30
N ASN A 93 18.86 -7.70 -2.55
CA ASN A 93 19.87 -8.75 -2.42
C ASN A 93 19.57 -9.86 -3.42
N PHE A 94 20.45 -10.03 -4.40
CA PHE A 94 20.40 -11.14 -5.35
C PHE A 94 21.33 -12.25 -4.91
N MET A 95 20.86 -13.50 -5.01
CA MET A 95 21.55 -14.67 -4.50
C MET A 95 22.97 -14.87 -5.07
N PHE A 96 23.19 -14.45 -6.32
CA PHE A 96 24.48 -14.66 -7.02
C PHE A 96 25.30 -13.39 -7.21
N ILE A 97 24.67 -12.22 -7.19
CA ILE A 97 25.30 -10.93 -7.51
C ILE A 97 25.56 -10.11 -6.24
N GLY A 98 24.88 -10.50 -5.13
CA GLY A 98 24.93 -9.75 -3.88
C GLY A 98 23.95 -8.55 -3.89
N THR A 99 24.30 -7.50 -3.16
CA THR A 99 23.42 -6.37 -2.90
C THR A 99 23.55 -5.30 -3.98
N VAL A 100 22.49 -5.05 -4.75
CA VAL A 100 22.44 -4.04 -5.82
C VAL A 100 21.40 -2.97 -5.47
N ARG A 101 21.67 -1.71 -5.80
CA ARG A 101 20.71 -0.61 -5.64
C ARG A 101 19.62 -0.71 -6.72
N LEU A 102 18.37 -0.48 -6.33
CA LEU A 102 17.21 -0.66 -7.20
C LEU A 102 17.27 0.21 -8.48
N LYS A 103 17.84 1.42 -8.38
CA LYS A 103 18.05 2.29 -9.56
C LYS A 103 18.86 1.62 -10.67
N TYR A 104 19.88 0.82 -10.33
CA TYR A 104 20.68 0.11 -11.32
C TYR A 104 19.92 -1.08 -11.91
N VAL A 105 19.08 -1.76 -11.10
CA VAL A 105 18.22 -2.84 -11.60
C VAL A 105 17.20 -2.30 -12.60
N ALA A 106 16.51 -1.22 -12.28
CA ALA A 106 15.54 -0.58 -13.17
C ALA A 106 16.23 -0.07 -14.45
N LEU A 107 17.37 0.61 -14.32
CA LEU A 107 18.16 1.10 -15.46
C LEU A 107 18.60 -0.05 -16.37
N PHE A 108 19.12 -1.13 -15.80
CA PHE A 108 19.53 -2.31 -16.55
C PHE A 108 18.37 -2.91 -17.35
N MET A 109 17.19 -3.05 -16.73
CA MET A 109 16.00 -3.57 -17.41
C MET A 109 15.59 -2.67 -18.59
N VAL A 110 15.52 -1.35 -18.38
CA VAL A 110 15.13 -0.39 -19.42
C VAL A 110 16.17 -0.36 -20.58
N VAL A 111 17.46 -0.37 -20.25
CA VAL A 111 18.52 -0.40 -21.26
C VAL A 111 18.49 -1.72 -22.06
N THR A 112 18.27 -2.84 -21.40
CA THR A 112 18.13 -4.14 -22.07
C THR A 112 16.95 -4.12 -23.04
N ASP A 113 15.78 -3.62 -22.62
CA ASP A 113 14.61 -3.51 -23.48
C ASP A 113 14.87 -2.58 -24.69
N LEU A 114 15.61 -1.50 -24.50
CA LEU A 114 15.98 -0.59 -25.58
C LEU A 114 16.94 -1.27 -26.59
N LEU A 115 17.93 -2.01 -26.11
CA LEU A 115 18.88 -2.72 -26.97
C LEU A 115 18.25 -3.85 -27.78
N PHE A 116 17.28 -4.55 -27.19
CA PHE A 116 16.63 -5.68 -27.84
C PHE A 116 15.31 -5.32 -28.54
N MET A 117 15.03 -4.02 -28.71
CA MET A 117 13.81 -3.52 -29.35
C MET A 117 13.61 -3.99 -30.81
N THR A 118 14.70 -4.39 -31.49
CA THR A 118 14.65 -4.92 -32.84
C THR A 118 14.81 -6.45 -32.91
N SER A 119 14.78 -7.12 -31.78
CA SER A 119 14.90 -8.58 -31.70
C SER A 119 13.59 -9.30 -32.08
N GLY A 120 13.60 -10.64 -32.09
CA GLY A 120 12.41 -11.45 -32.39
C GLY A 120 11.20 -11.25 -31.46
N ASN A 121 11.37 -10.56 -30.32
CA ASN A 121 10.28 -10.16 -29.41
C ASN A 121 10.19 -8.63 -29.28
N ALA A 122 10.37 -7.90 -30.35
CA ALA A 122 10.35 -6.44 -30.40
C ALA A 122 9.11 -5.84 -29.70
N GLY A 123 7.93 -6.41 -29.95
CA GLY A 123 6.69 -5.95 -29.35
C GLY A 123 6.68 -5.96 -27.82
N GLY A 124 7.25 -7.01 -27.23
CA GLY A 124 7.40 -7.12 -25.78
C GLY A 124 8.31 -6.03 -25.20
N HIS A 125 9.46 -5.80 -25.83
CA HIS A 125 10.41 -4.77 -25.41
C HIS A 125 9.85 -3.35 -25.53
N ILE A 126 9.12 -3.07 -26.61
CA ILE A 126 8.43 -1.79 -26.80
C ILE A 126 7.36 -1.58 -25.73
N ALA A 127 6.58 -2.59 -25.43
CA ALA A 127 5.58 -2.51 -24.38
C ALA A 127 6.20 -2.27 -22.97
N HIS A 128 7.35 -2.88 -22.72
CA HIS A 128 8.12 -2.64 -21.49
C HIS A 128 8.52 -1.18 -21.34
N LEU A 129 9.02 -0.56 -22.41
CA LEU A 129 9.36 0.86 -22.41
C LEU A 129 8.15 1.74 -22.11
N GLY A 130 6.96 1.39 -22.64
CA GLY A 130 5.71 2.06 -22.29
C GLY A 130 5.36 1.94 -20.81
N GLY A 131 5.55 0.75 -20.25
CA GLY A 131 5.41 0.51 -18.82
C GLY A 131 6.40 1.31 -17.98
N ALA A 132 7.68 1.35 -18.38
CA ALA A 132 8.72 2.14 -17.72
C ALA A 132 8.38 3.64 -17.69
N LEU A 133 7.91 4.20 -18.81
CA LEU A 133 7.47 5.59 -18.91
C LEU A 133 6.28 5.86 -17.97
N ALA A 134 5.30 4.96 -17.90
CA ALA A 134 4.17 5.07 -17.00
C ALA A 134 4.61 5.06 -15.53
N GLY A 135 5.54 4.17 -15.16
CA GLY A 135 6.10 4.09 -13.81
C GLY A 135 6.86 5.36 -13.41
N TRP A 136 7.70 5.88 -14.31
CA TRP A 136 8.42 7.14 -14.11
C TRP A 136 7.46 8.32 -13.96
N TRP A 137 6.47 8.43 -14.85
CA TRP A 137 5.47 9.48 -14.81
C TRP A 137 4.65 9.45 -13.52
N PHE A 138 4.19 8.28 -13.11
CA PHE A 138 3.47 8.10 -11.85
C PHE A 138 4.29 8.55 -10.64
N ALA A 139 5.53 8.05 -10.49
CA ALA A 139 6.36 8.35 -9.32
C ALA A 139 6.77 9.83 -9.28
N SER A 140 7.10 10.42 -10.44
CA SER A 140 7.44 11.85 -10.57
C SER A 140 6.22 12.74 -10.36
N GLY A 141 5.04 12.34 -10.83
CA GLY A 141 3.78 13.03 -10.61
C GLY A 141 3.38 13.03 -9.15
N LEU A 142 3.44 11.87 -8.51
CA LEU A 142 3.05 11.72 -7.11
C LEU A 142 3.92 12.55 -6.16
N SER A 143 5.21 12.69 -6.44
CA SER A 143 6.11 13.57 -5.67
C SER A 143 5.76 15.07 -5.81
N ARG A 144 4.99 15.44 -6.85
CA ARG A 144 4.48 16.79 -7.08
C ARG A 144 2.99 16.94 -6.66
N GLY A 145 2.41 15.93 -6.01
CA GLY A 145 1.01 15.91 -5.58
C GLY A 145 0.00 15.47 -6.65
N HIS A 146 0.46 14.99 -7.82
CA HIS A 146 -0.42 14.52 -8.90
C HIS A 146 -0.43 12.99 -8.94
N ASP A 147 -1.57 12.39 -8.61
CA ASP A 147 -1.77 10.95 -8.73
C ASP A 147 -2.32 10.58 -10.10
N ALA A 148 -1.44 10.10 -10.99
CA ALA A 148 -1.79 9.64 -12.33
C ALA A 148 -2.71 8.40 -12.33
N THR A 149 -2.82 7.69 -11.19
CA THR A 149 -3.66 6.49 -11.08
C THR A 149 -5.06 6.77 -10.52
N SER A 150 -5.33 7.99 -10.08
CA SER A 150 -6.58 8.35 -9.42
C SER A 150 -7.83 8.11 -10.27
N TRP A 151 -7.76 8.40 -11.57
CA TRP A 151 -8.86 8.18 -12.51
C TRP A 151 -9.14 6.68 -12.72
N ILE A 152 -8.09 5.84 -12.85
CA ILE A 152 -8.23 4.38 -12.96
C ILE A 152 -8.85 3.83 -11.68
N ASN A 153 -8.37 4.26 -10.52
CA ASN A 153 -8.92 3.81 -9.24
C ASN A 153 -10.39 4.22 -9.09
N ARG A 154 -10.77 5.42 -9.54
CA ARG A 154 -12.17 5.86 -9.54
C ARG A 154 -13.04 4.99 -10.44
N CYS A 155 -12.57 4.66 -11.64
CA CYS A 155 -13.27 3.73 -12.54
C CYS A 155 -13.42 2.35 -11.92
N LEU A 156 -12.36 1.80 -11.31
CA LEU A 156 -12.39 0.50 -10.64
C LEU A 156 -13.34 0.50 -9.43
N ASP A 157 -13.32 1.56 -8.62
CA ASP A 157 -14.19 1.68 -7.46
C ASP A 157 -15.67 1.79 -7.92
N CYS A 158 -15.95 2.58 -8.95
CA CYS A 158 -17.28 2.69 -9.55
C CYS A 158 -17.79 1.33 -10.10
N PHE A 159 -16.91 0.58 -10.77
CA PHE A 159 -17.23 -0.76 -11.27
C PHE A 159 -17.46 -1.77 -10.13
N SER A 160 -16.66 -1.73 -9.08
CA SER A 160 -16.81 -2.60 -7.91
C SER A 160 -18.06 -2.26 -7.09
N GLU A 161 -18.42 -0.98 -6.99
CA GLU A 161 -19.66 -0.54 -6.33
C GLU A 161 -20.88 -0.90 -7.17
N GLY A 162 -20.81 -0.80 -8.51
CA GLY A 162 -21.88 -1.23 -9.41
C GLY A 162 -22.17 -2.75 -9.35
N LEU A 163 -21.15 -3.58 -9.15
CA LEU A 163 -21.29 -5.02 -8.88
C LEU A 163 -21.73 -5.33 -7.44
N SER A 164 -21.50 -4.42 -6.52
CA SER A 164 -21.80 -4.55 -5.10
C SER A 164 -23.26 -4.19 -4.73
N PHE A 165 -24.13 -3.97 -5.73
CA PHE A 165 -25.55 -3.64 -5.51
C PHE A 165 -26.33 -4.67 -4.67
N ARG A 166 -25.71 -5.77 -4.27
CA ARG A 166 -26.36 -6.86 -3.53
C ARG A 166 -25.93 -7.03 -2.08
N ARG A 167 -25.07 -6.18 -1.53
CA ARG A 167 -24.66 -6.31 -0.12
C ARG A 167 -24.36 -4.97 0.55
N GLN A 168 -25.29 -4.04 0.52
CA GLN A 168 -25.36 -3.04 1.58
C GLN A 168 -25.87 -3.74 2.84
N SER A 169 -24.99 -4.42 3.52
CA SER A 169 -25.15 -4.63 4.96
C SER A 169 -25.20 -3.23 5.57
N LYS A 170 -26.39 -2.78 5.94
CA LYS A 170 -26.57 -1.57 6.74
C LYS A 170 -25.61 -1.70 7.92
N LYS A 171 -24.48 -0.97 7.89
CA LYS A 171 -23.63 -0.88 9.07
C LYS A 171 -24.55 -0.50 10.22
N PRO A 172 -24.60 -1.29 11.31
CA PRO A 172 -25.43 -0.92 12.43
C PRO A 172 -25.00 0.49 12.84
N LYS A 173 -25.94 1.44 12.75
CA LYS A 173 -25.71 2.78 13.29
C LYS A 173 -25.43 2.56 14.77
N MET A 174 -24.18 2.70 15.16
CA MET A 174 -23.77 2.67 16.55
C MET A 174 -24.53 3.80 17.23
N LYS A 175 -25.65 3.46 17.94
CA LYS A 175 -26.32 4.41 18.80
C LYS A 175 -25.36 4.63 19.97
N VAL A 176 -24.67 5.75 19.96
CA VAL A 176 -23.96 6.21 21.13
C VAL A 176 -25.03 6.49 22.17
N HIS A 177 -25.21 5.56 23.11
CA HIS A 177 -25.96 5.83 24.34
C HIS A 177 -25.07 6.81 25.13
N TYR A 178 -25.41 8.08 25.08
CA TYR A 178 -24.93 9.03 26.08
C TYR A 178 -25.44 8.54 27.42
N GLY A 179 -24.50 8.11 28.27
CA GLY A 179 -24.84 7.78 29.67
C GLY A 179 -25.56 8.96 30.30
N ASP A 180 -26.43 8.62 31.26
CA ASP A 180 -27.27 9.59 31.95
C ASP A 180 -26.37 10.62 32.63
N LYS A 181 -26.32 11.83 32.07
CA LYS A 181 -25.45 12.91 32.58
C LYS A 181 -25.58 13.15 34.06
N ALA A 182 -26.81 12.91 34.61
CA ALA A 182 -27.08 13.02 36.01
C ALA A 182 -26.29 11.99 36.86
N LYS A 183 -26.20 10.74 36.38
CA LYS A 183 -25.42 9.68 37.06
C LYS A 183 -23.90 9.96 36.99
N ASP A 184 -23.43 10.51 35.90
CA ASP A 184 -22.01 10.88 35.76
C ASP A 184 -21.66 12.06 36.68
N TYR A 185 -22.56 13.04 36.82
CA TYR A 185 -22.41 14.13 37.77
C TYR A 185 -22.37 13.65 39.21
N ASP A 186 -23.31 12.76 39.62
CA ASP A 186 -23.36 12.18 40.95
C ASP A 186 -22.12 11.34 41.25
N TYR A 187 -21.68 10.54 40.29
CA TYR A 187 -20.45 9.76 40.45
C TYR A 187 -19.22 10.65 40.64
N ASN A 188 -19.07 11.66 39.81
CA ASN A 188 -17.94 12.59 39.91
C ASN A 188 -17.97 13.42 41.20
N ALA A 189 -19.16 13.83 41.65
CA ALA A 189 -19.34 14.54 42.91
C ALA A 189 -18.94 13.69 44.12
N ARG A 190 -19.39 12.41 44.15
CA ARG A 190 -18.99 11.46 45.22
C ARG A 190 -17.49 11.18 45.20
N LYS A 191 -16.91 11.00 44.05
CA LYS A 191 -15.45 10.79 43.90
C LYS A 191 -14.67 11.97 44.40
N LYS A 192 -15.11 13.20 44.11
CA LYS A 192 -14.47 14.43 44.60
C LYS A 192 -14.57 14.54 46.12
N GLN A 193 -15.73 14.29 46.69
CA GLN A 193 -15.93 14.29 48.15
C GLN A 193 -15.01 13.28 48.86
N GLN A 194 -14.93 12.05 48.33
CA GLN A 194 -14.01 11.03 48.88
C GLN A 194 -12.54 11.47 48.82
N SER A 195 -12.11 12.13 47.72
CA SER A 195 -10.74 12.63 47.57
C SER A 195 -10.49 13.72 48.61
N GLU A 196 -11.36 14.70 48.77
CA GLU A 196 -11.23 15.78 49.75
C GLU A 196 -11.21 15.27 51.20
N GLU A 197 -11.97 14.22 51.51
CA GLU A 197 -11.98 13.58 52.82
C GLU A 197 -10.63 12.87 53.10
N ILE A 198 -10.13 12.13 52.12
CA ILE A 198 -8.83 11.45 52.21
C ILE A 198 -7.71 12.48 52.38
N ASP A 199 -7.71 13.57 51.61
CA ASP A 199 -6.71 14.66 51.71
C ASP A 199 -6.73 15.29 53.13
N ARG A 200 -7.93 15.50 53.70
CA ARG A 200 -8.12 15.99 55.05
C ARG A 200 -7.53 15.04 56.10
N ILE A 201 -7.76 13.73 55.92
CA ILE A 201 -7.19 12.70 56.82
C ILE A 201 -5.68 12.65 56.70
N LEU A 202 -5.12 12.76 55.48
CA LEU A 202 -3.69 12.81 55.23
C LEU A 202 -3.04 14.06 55.88
N ASP A 203 -3.67 15.21 55.79
CA ASP A 203 -3.18 16.45 56.46
C ASP A 203 -3.19 16.32 57.99
N LYS A 204 -4.24 15.68 58.57
CA LYS A 204 -4.32 15.39 59.99
C LYS A 204 -3.23 14.41 60.42
N LEU A 205 -3.02 13.35 59.62
CA LEU A 205 -1.92 12.39 59.84
C LEU A 205 -0.55 13.07 59.86
N LYS A 206 -0.32 14.00 58.91
CA LYS A 206 0.95 14.74 58.78
C LYS A 206 1.20 15.69 59.94
N LYS A 207 0.15 16.33 60.47
CA LYS A 207 0.29 17.32 61.57
C LYS A 207 0.34 16.68 62.95
N SER A 208 -0.44 15.63 63.19
CA SER A 208 -0.71 15.12 64.55
C SER A 208 -0.38 13.62 64.73
N GLY A 209 0.16 12.97 63.67
CA GLY A 209 0.55 11.56 63.72
C GLY A 209 -0.60 10.56 63.67
N TYR A 210 -0.27 9.27 63.48
CA TYR A 210 -1.23 8.19 63.28
C TYR A 210 -2.18 7.93 64.46
N ASN A 211 -1.72 8.25 65.69
CA ASN A 211 -2.48 8.02 66.90
C ASN A 211 -3.64 9.02 67.08
N SER A 212 -3.63 10.14 66.38
CA SER A 212 -4.67 11.17 66.40
C SER A 212 -5.88 10.88 65.51
N LEU A 213 -5.80 9.84 64.67
CA LEU A 213 -6.85 9.43 63.76
C LEU A 213 -7.87 8.57 64.49
N THR A 214 -9.15 8.82 64.20
CA THR A 214 -10.26 7.99 64.69
C THR A 214 -10.27 6.62 64.00
N THR A 215 -10.99 5.65 64.56
CA THR A 215 -11.11 4.30 63.99
C THR A 215 -11.70 4.31 62.59
N GLU A 216 -12.61 5.23 62.32
CA GLU A 216 -13.25 5.40 60.99
C GLU A 216 -12.27 6.04 60.00
N GLU A 217 -11.53 7.05 60.37
CA GLU A 217 -10.50 7.68 59.55
C GLU A 217 -9.38 6.69 59.16
N LYS A 218 -8.96 5.81 60.08
CA LYS A 218 -8.00 4.73 59.79
C LYS A 218 -8.55 3.73 58.79
N LYS A 219 -9.84 3.38 58.91
CA LYS A 219 -10.46 2.48 57.95
C LYS A 219 -10.61 3.08 56.55
N SER A 220 -11.03 4.34 56.45
CA SER A 220 -11.12 5.06 55.16
C SER A 220 -9.75 5.17 54.48
N LEU A 221 -8.67 5.43 55.20
CA LEU A 221 -7.32 5.47 54.69
C LEU A 221 -6.83 4.12 54.19
N PHE A 222 -7.16 3.04 54.92
CA PHE A 222 -6.81 1.68 54.52
C PHE A 222 -7.56 1.23 53.25
N ASP A 223 -8.86 1.55 53.18
CA ASP A 223 -9.68 1.21 52.02
C ASP A 223 -9.22 2.00 50.75
N ALA A 224 -8.75 3.24 50.94
CA ALA A 224 -8.17 4.04 49.84
C ALA A 224 -6.84 3.48 49.33
N SER A 225 -6.04 2.86 50.23
CA SER A 225 -4.70 2.31 49.84
C SER A 225 -4.80 0.98 49.05
N LYS A 226 -5.99 0.34 49.01
CA LYS A 226 -6.24 -0.91 48.32
C LYS A 226 -6.77 -0.71 46.87
N LYS A 227 -7.10 0.51 46.47
CA LYS A 227 -7.57 0.88 45.14
C LYS A 227 -6.43 1.42 44.28
#